data_42e0e07b211df89a513301215a334c12
#
_entry.id   42e0e07b211df89a513301215a334c12
#
_cell.length_a   1.000
_cell.length_b   1.000
_cell.length_c   1.000
_cell.angle_alpha   90.00
_cell.angle_beta   90.00
_cell.angle_gamma   90.00
#
_symmetry.space_group_name_H-M   'P 1'
#
loop_
_entity.id
_entity.type
_entity.pdbx_description
1 polymer ?
#
loop_
_entity_poly.entity_id
_entity_poly.type
_entity_poly.pdbx_seq_one_letter_code
_entity_poly.pdbx_strand_id
1 'polypeptide(L)'
;MINQHLSIQKINKCRFSPQRGILTAGMAQLLQPETGTTDPRILRSRRMLMGSLERLLKKKEFEDISVQEIADDATLNRATFYLHYPDKNALLQAMTESRFRDLIERRGITFTDCNGALRAIALGVCDYLAETTSCPGQLAQIPLEGSIIPVVEDMFKEGLAHHGMAPGVDAALLATTAAWAVFGAARRWFQTLDRIPAEEMAAKIETMVGPVFLSGYE
;
A
#
# COMPACT_ATOMS: atom_id res chain seq x y z
N MET A 1 -8.32 32.43 28.28
CA MET A 1 -7.40 32.68 27.15
C MET A 1 -6.09 32.00 27.50
N ILE A 2 -5.93 30.74 27.15
CA ILE A 2 -4.73 29.94 27.45
C ILE A 2 -4.21 29.41 26.10
N ASN A 3 -3.11 30.02 25.72
CA ASN A 3 -2.01 29.55 24.84
C ASN A 3 -2.29 28.50 23.75
N GLN A 4 -2.78 28.94 22.60
CA GLN A 4 -2.73 28.22 21.33
C GLN A 4 -1.37 28.34 20.59
N HIS A 5 -0.39 29.03 21.17
CA HIS A 5 0.90 29.34 20.49
C HIS A 5 2.00 28.28 20.68
N LEU A 6 1.79 27.26 21.51
CA LEU A 6 2.83 26.27 21.82
C LEU A 6 2.81 25.05 20.85
N SER A 7 1.72 24.86 20.10
CA SER A 7 1.59 23.70 19.20
C SER A 7 2.29 23.85 17.84
N ILE A 8 2.46 25.07 17.35
CA ILE A 8 3.00 25.31 15.99
C ILE A 8 4.54 25.26 15.95
N GLN A 9 5.21 25.50 17.08
CA GLN A 9 6.68 25.48 17.13
C GLN A 9 7.28 24.05 17.19
N LYS A 10 6.52 23.03 17.59
CA LYS A 10 7.00 21.63 17.59
C LYS A 10 7.00 20.98 16.20
N ILE A 11 6.19 21.49 15.28
CA ILE A 11 6.08 20.97 13.91
C ILE A 11 7.35 21.28 13.08
N ASN A 12 8.11 22.31 13.45
CA ASN A 12 9.31 22.72 12.71
C ASN A 12 10.61 22.01 13.15
N LYS A 13 10.57 21.05 14.07
CA LYS A 13 11.78 20.36 14.54
C LYS A 13 12.13 19.08 13.77
N CYS A 14 11.31 18.64 12.83
CA CYS A 14 11.77 17.71 11.77
C CYS A 14 12.62 18.49 10.76
N ARG A 15 13.66 19.18 11.21
CA ARG A 15 14.71 19.69 10.34
C ARG A 15 15.52 18.50 9.85
N PHE A 16 15.10 18.00 8.73
CA PHE A 16 15.89 17.11 7.90
C PHE A 16 17.24 17.80 7.60
N SER A 17 18.30 17.29 8.20
CA SER A 17 19.64 17.57 7.71
C SER A 17 19.72 16.96 6.32
N PRO A 18 20.15 17.69 5.27
CA PRO A 18 20.22 17.15 3.93
C PRO A 18 21.43 16.22 3.80
N GLN A 19 21.44 15.13 4.54
CA GLN A 19 22.31 14.01 4.22
C GLN A 19 21.55 13.15 3.22
N ARG A 20 21.98 13.33 1.97
CA ARG A 20 21.54 12.65 0.76
C ARG A 20 21.34 11.16 1.02
N GLY A 21 20.18 10.65 0.73
CA GLY A 21 20.09 9.30 0.20
C GLY A 21 19.55 8.20 1.09
N ILE A 22 18.98 8.45 2.30
CA ILE A 22 18.63 7.34 3.22
C ILE A 22 17.15 6.92 3.11
N LEU A 23 16.23 7.83 2.84
CA LEU A 23 14.81 7.47 2.56
C LEU A 23 14.62 6.80 1.19
N THR A 24 15.52 7.09 0.26
CA THR A 24 15.52 6.45 -1.06
C THR A 24 16.00 4.99 -1.03
N ALA A 25 16.79 4.57 -0.04
CA ALA A 25 17.36 3.23 -0.02
C ALA A 25 16.35 2.18 0.51
N GLY A 26 15.61 2.43 1.57
CA GLY A 26 14.65 1.46 2.13
C GLY A 26 13.39 1.33 1.29
N MET A 27 12.82 2.45 0.84
CA MET A 27 11.67 2.39 -0.07
C MET A 27 12.08 2.11 -1.52
N ALA A 28 13.30 2.47 -1.94
CA ALA A 28 13.86 1.97 -3.17
C ALA A 28 14.08 0.45 -3.13
N GLN A 29 14.17 -0.15 -1.97
CA GLN A 29 14.28 -1.60 -1.80
C GLN A 29 12.92 -2.30 -1.92
N LEU A 30 11.81 -1.64 -1.56
CA LEU A 30 10.44 -2.06 -1.93
C LEU A 30 10.17 -1.86 -3.42
N LEU A 31 10.74 -0.82 -4.00
CA LEU A 31 10.62 -0.49 -5.43
C LEU A 31 11.67 -1.21 -6.29
N GLN A 32 12.71 -1.80 -5.68
CA GLN A 32 13.64 -2.63 -6.43
C GLN A 32 13.04 -4.01 -6.65
N PRO A 33 12.99 -4.51 -7.88
CA PRO A 33 12.84 -5.95 -8.09
C PRO A 33 13.95 -6.61 -7.29
N GLU A 34 13.60 -7.60 -6.48
CA GLU A 34 14.56 -8.35 -5.64
C GLU A 34 15.88 -8.55 -6.39
N THR A 35 16.92 -7.80 -6.01
CA THR A 35 18.26 -7.84 -6.62
C THR A 35 19.12 -8.97 -6.05
N GLY A 36 18.49 -10.09 -5.73
CA GLY A 36 19.09 -11.40 -5.81
C GLY A 36 18.73 -11.92 -7.20
N THR A 37 19.68 -12.48 -7.92
CA THR A 37 19.53 -13.06 -9.26
C THR A 37 18.29 -13.96 -9.32
N THR A 38 17.10 -13.36 -9.41
CA THR A 38 15.85 -14.11 -9.50
C THR A 38 15.82 -14.68 -10.91
N ASP A 39 15.90 -15.99 -11.04
CA ASP A 39 15.85 -16.69 -12.34
C ASP A 39 14.71 -16.09 -13.19
N PRO A 40 14.99 -15.62 -14.42
CA PRO A 40 13.97 -15.05 -15.29
C PRO A 40 12.75 -15.95 -15.49
N ARG A 41 12.90 -17.27 -15.30
CA ARG A 41 11.81 -18.25 -15.34
C ARG A 41 10.86 -18.06 -14.16
N ILE A 42 11.38 -17.78 -12.96
CA ILE A 42 10.58 -17.50 -11.76
C ILE A 42 9.73 -16.25 -11.97
N LEU A 43 10.35 -15.16 -12.43
CA LEU A 43 9.65 -13.90 -12.71
C LEU A 43 8.56 -14.06 -13.79
N ARG A 44 8.84 -14.87 -14.80
CA ARG A 44 7.86 -15.18 -15.84
C ARG A 44 6.67 -15.94 -15.28
N SER A 45 6.90 -17.01 -14.51
CA SER A 45 5.83 -17.80 -13.89
C SER A 45 4.98 -16.95 -12.93
N ARG A 46 5.60 -16.13 -12.09
CA ARG A 46 4.88 -15.20 -11.19
C ARG A 46 3.97 -14.24 -11.98
N ARG A 47 4.48 -13.63 -13.06
CA ARG A 47 3.68 -12.74 -13.94
C ARG A 47 2.52 -13.48 -14.60
N MET A 48 2.73 -14.72 -15.06
CA MET A 48 1.67 -15.52 -15.66
C MET A 48 0.57 -15.83 -14.66
N LEU A 49 0.90 -16.20 -13.42
CA LEU A 49 -0.05 -16.47 -12.34
C LEU A 49 -0.84 -15.20 -11.94
N MET A 50 -0.18 -14.05 -11.79
CA MET A 50 -0.85 -12.78 -11.50
C MET A 50 -1.82 -12.38 -12.62
N GLY A 51 -1.38 -12.47 -13.88
CA GLY A 51 -2.23 -12.17 -15.05
C GLY A 51 -3.42 -13.12 -15.19
N SER A 52 -3.26 -14.40 -14.82
CA SER A 52 -4.35 -15.36 -14.74
C SER A 52 -5.38 -14.98 -13.68
N LEU A 53 -4.94 -14.70 -12.46
CA LEU A 53 -5.83 -14.26 -11.38
C LEU A 53 -6.60 -12.99 -11.78
N GLU A 54 -5.92 -12.02 -12.40
CA GLU A 54 -6.57 -10.79 -12.88
C GLU A 54 -7.68 -11.07 -13.92
N ARG A 55 -7.45 -11.99 -14.86
CA ARG A 55 -8.47 -12.39 -15.87
C ARG A 55 -9.65 -13.11 -15.23
N LEU A 56 -9.40 -13.97 -14.26
CA LEU A 56 -10.43 -14.72 -13.56
C LEU A 56 -11.30 -13.81 -12.66
N LEU A 57 -10.69 -12.84 -11.96
CA LEU A 57 -11.40 -11.83 -11.16
C LEU A 57 -12.36 -10.96 -11.98
N LYS A 58 -12.15 -10.82 -13.29
CA LYS A 58 -13.11 -10.14 -14.18
C LYS A 58 -14.36 -10.97 -14.48
N LYS A 59 -14.35 -12.27 -14.17
CA LYS A 59 -15.41 -13.21 -14.54
C LYS A 59 -16.18 -13.74 -13.35
N LYS A 60 -15.58 -13.81 -12.18
CA LYS A 60 -16.18 -14.39 -10.98
C LYS A 60 -15.56 -13.87 -9.69
N GLU A 61 -16.24 -14.12 -8.58
CA GLU A 61 -15.78 -13.75 -7.22
C GLU A 61 -14.47 -14.47 -6.86
N PHE A 62 -13.63 -13.81 -6.08
CA PHE A 62 -12.35 -14.37 -5.64
C PHE A 62 -12.50 -15.70 -4.92
N GLU A 63 -13.54 -15.84 -4.10
CA GLU A 63 -13.80 -17.08 -3.34
C GLU A 63 -14.06 -18.28 -4.25
N ASP A 64 -14.68 -18.07 -5.40
CA ASP A 64 -15.01 -19.10 -6.39
C ASP A 64 -13.83 -19.46 -7.30
N ILE A 65 -12.70 -18.76 -7.18
CA ILE A 65 -11.49 -19.05 -7.95
C ILE A 65 -10.65 -20.10 -7.22
N SER A 66 -10.38 -21.21 -7.88
CA SER A 66 -9.49 -22.25 -7.36
C SER A 66 -8.05 -22.09 -7.85
N VAL A 67 -7.08 -22.61 -7.08
CA VAL A 67 -5.66 -22.67 -7.47
C VAL A 67 -5.49 -23.45 -8.79
N GLN A 68 -6.31 -24.48 -9.03
CA GLN A 68 -6.26 -25.26 -10.26
C GLN A 68 -6.61 -24.39 -11.47
N GLU A 69 -7.69 -23.61 -11.39
CA GLU A 69 -8.11 -22.72 -12.47
C GLU A 69 -7.08 -21.63 -12.76
N ILE A 70 -6.44 -21.07 -11.70
CA ILE A 70 -5.36 -20.09 -11.87
C ILE A 70 -4.19 -20.72 -12.63
N ALA A 71 -3.79 -21.94 -12.25
CA ALA A 71 -2.69 -22.64 -12.89
C ALA A 71 -3.01 -23.00 -14.36
N ASP A 72 -4.21 -23.51 -14.62
CA ASP A 72 -4.67 -23.89 -15.97
C ASP A 72 -4.75 -22.65 -16.89
N ASP A 73 -5.36 -21.55 -16.43
CA ASP A 73 -5.44 -20.30 -17.20
C ASP A 73 -4.05 -19.67 -17.43
N ALA A 74 -3.11 -19.87 -16.47
CA ALA A 74 -1.71 -19.47 -16.62
C ALA A 74 -0.89 -20.44 -17.49
N THR A 75 -1.46 -21.54 -17.97
CA THR A 75 -0.76 -22.64 -18.67
C THR A 75 0.43 -23.18 -17.87
N LEU A 76 0.26 -23.28 -16.56
CA LEU A 76 1.25 -23.81 -15.63
C LEU A 76 0.70 -25.01 -14.87
N ASN A 77 1.61 -25.84 -14.33
CA ASN A 77 1.24 -26.92 -13.44
C ASN A 77 0.88 -26.37 -12.03
N ARG A 78 -0.11 -26.98 -11.37
CA ARG A 78 -0.48 -26.69 -9.99
C ARG A 78 0.73 -26.76 -9.04
N ALA A 79 1.65 -27.69 -9.25
CA ALA A 79 2.87 -27.75 -8.46
C ALA A 79 3.74 -26.50 -8.64
N THR A 80 3.79 -25.93 -9.85
CA THR A 80 4.49 -24.67 -10.12
C THR A 80 3.86 -23.50 -9.37
N PHE A 81 2.52 -23.47 -9.23
CA PHE A 81 1.86 -22.47 -8.39
C PHE A 81 2.42 -22.50 -6.96
N TYR A 82 2.43 -23.69 -6.33
CA TYR A 82 2.88 -23.86 -4.95
C TYR A 82 4.39 -23.63 -4.74
N LEU A 83 5.20 -23.65 -5.80
CA LEU A 83 6.60 -23.21 -5.72
C LEU A 83 6.73 -21.68 -5.53
N HIS A 84 5.71 -20.92 -5.92
CA HIS A 84 5.73 -19.46 -5.89
C HIS A 84 4.85 -18.86 -4.78
N TYR A 85 3.71 -19.48 -4.50
CA TYR A 85 2.71 -18.97 -3.56
C TYR A 85 2.11 -20.12 -2.75
N PRO A 86 2.02 -19.98 -1.41
CA PRO A 86 1.44 -21.02 -0.56
C PRO A 86 -0.07 -21.22 -0.81
N ASP A 87 -0.76 -20.15 -1.21
CA ASP A 87 -2.20 -20.16 -1.49
C ASP A 87 -2.61 -19.00 -2.43
N LYS A 88 -3.90 -18.94 -2.78
CA LYS A 88 -4.44 -17.88 -3.65
C LYS A 88 -4.44 -16.50 -2.99
N ASN A 89 -4.47 -16.41 -1.64
CA ASN A 89 -4.42 -15.13 -0.94
C ASN A 89 -3.02 -14.51 -1.04
N ALA A 90 -1.97 -15.31 -0.91
CA ALA A 90 -0.59 -14.86 -1.11
C ALA A 90 -0.35 -14.37 -2.54
N LEU A 91 -0.96 -15.01 -3.54
CA LEU A 91 -0.91 -14.51 -4.92
C LEU A 91 -1.67 -13.19 -5.08
N LEU A 92 -2.85 -13.06 -4.47
CA LEU A 92 -3.64 -11.81 -4.49
C LEU A 92 -2.87 -10.68 -3.81
N GLN A 93 -2.24 -10.93 -2.66
CA GLN A 93 -1.42 -9.95 -1.96
C GLN A 93 -0.25 -9.49 -2.82
N ALA A 94 0.50 -10.42 -3.44
CA ALA A 94 1.61 -10.08 -4.33
C ALA A 94 1.15 -9.29 -5.57
N MET A 95 -0.01 -9.63 -6.13
CA MET A 95 -0.61 -8.87 -7.23
C MET A 95 -1.00 -7.45 -6.79
N THR A 96 -1.60 -7.31 -5.61
CA THR A 96 -1.98 -6.02 -5.03
C THR A 96 -0.74 -5.15 -4.78
N GLU A 97 0.30 -5.73 -4.20
CA GLU A 97 1.58 -5.06 -3.95
C GLU A 97 2.21 -4.56 -5.25
N SER A 98 2.27 -5.41 -6.28
CA SER A 98 2.81 -5.03 -7.59
C SER A 98 2.05 -3.86 -8.20
N ARG A 99 0.70 -3.91 -8.18
CA ARG A 99 -0.15 -2.84 -8.70
C ARG A 99 0.01 -1.54 -7.90
N PHE A 100 0.07 -1.64 -6.59
CA PHE A 100 0.22 -0.47 -5.73
C PHE A 100 1.58 0.21 -5.97
N ARG A 101 2.64 -0.58 -6.14
CA ARG A 101 3.97 -0.10 -6.51
C ARG A 101 3.96 0.63 -7.85
N ASP A 102 3.34 0.04 -8.88
CA ASP A 102 3.20 0.67 -10.20
C ASP A 102 2.43 2.00 -10.14
N LEU A 103 1.42 2.10 -9.27
CA LEU A 103 0.65 3.33 -9.05
C LEU A 103 1.53 4.45 -8.47
N ILE A 104 2.30 4.13 -7.44
CA ILE A 104 3.23 5.08 -6.80
C ILE A 104 4.30 5.55 -7.81
N GLU A 105 4.89 4.61 -8.56
CA GLU A 105 5.90 4.93 -9.58
C GLU A 105 5.35 5.83 -10.69
N ARG A 106 4.15 5.52 -11.21
CA ARG A 106 3.50 6.35 -12.25
C ARG A 106 3.22 7.77 -11.80
N ARG A 107 2.94 7.98 -10.51
CA ARG A 107 2.74 9.31 -9.94
C ARG A 107 4.05 10.07 -9.71
N GLY A 108 5.20 9.43 -9.85
CA GLY A 108 6.51 10.05 -9.59
C GLY A 108 6.64 10.52 -8.14
N ILE A 109 5.95 9.87 -7.22
CA ILE A 109 5.90 10.26 -5.82
C ILE A 109 7.26 9.94 -5.18
N THR A 110 7.98 10.99 -4.80
CA THR A 110 9.20 10.87 -4.01
C THR A 110 8.84 11.11 -2.54
N PHE A 111 9.22 10.17 -1.70
CA PHE A 111 9.03 10.27 -0.26
C PHE A 111 10.10 11.21 0.31
N THR A 112 9.79 12.48 0.40
CA THR A 112 10.74 13.52 0.84
C THR A 112 10.72 13.73 2.36
N ASP A 113 9.62 13.38 3.02
CA ASP A 113 9.41 13.47 4.46
C ASP A 113 8.27 12.54 4.91
N CYS A 114 8.05 12.42 6.22
CA CYS A 114 7.00 11.55 6.78
C CYS A 114 5.59 11.97 6.34
N ASN A 115 5.33 13.27 6.21
CA ASN A 115 4.03 13.78 5.78
C ASN A 115 3.82 13.52 4.28
N GLY A 116 4.83 13.77 3.46
CA GLY A 116 4.80 13.42 2.04
C GLY A 116 4.57 11.93 1.80
N ALA A 117 5.20 11.07 2.62
CA ALA A 117 4.99 9.62 2.55
C ALA A 117 3.55 9.22 2.87
N LEU A 118 2.95 9.76 3.95
CA LEU A 118 1.56 9.49 4.31
C LEU A 118 0.59 9.92 3.20
N ARG A 119 0.77 11.14 2.67
CA ARG A 119 -0.04 11.65 1.57
C ARG A 119 0.10 10.79 0.31
N ALA A 120 1.32 10.37 0.00
CA ALA A 120 1.62 9.50 -1.13
C ALA A 120 0.91 8.15 -1.03
N ILE A 121 0.99 7.51 0.14
CA ILE A 121 0.31 6.24 0.41
C ILE A 121 -1.21 6.44 0.33
N ALA A 122 -1.75 7.50 0.95
CA ALA A 122 -3.18 7.78 0.89
C ALA A 122 -3.68 7.99 -0.55
N LEU A 123 -2.91 8.71 -1.37
CA LEU A 123 -3.22 8.90 -2.79
C LEU A 123 -3.17 7.57 -3.55
N GLY A 124 -2.13 6.75 -3.31
CA GLY A 124 -2.01 5.42 -3.89
C GLY A 124 -3.20 4.51 -3.55
N VAL A 125 -3.71 4.57 -2.31
CA VAL A 125 -4.91 3.82 -1.91
C VAL A 125 -6.15 4.32 -2.63
N CYS A 126 -6.32 5.65 -2.77
CA CYS A 126 -7.44 6.23 -3.54
C CYS A 126 -7.39 5.79 -5.00
N ASP A 127 -6.22 5.85 -5.64
CA ASP A 127 -6.02 5.42 -7.03
C ASP A 127 -6.26 3.91 -7.20
N TYR A 128 -5.75 3.11 -6.26
CA TYR A 128 -5.97 1.66 -6.27
C TYR A 128 -7.46 1.30 -6.22
N LEU A 129 -8.22 1.95 -5.34
CA LEU A 129 -9.67 1.76 -5.26
C LEU A 129 -10.36 2.21 -6.56
N ALA A 130 -9.95 3.34 -7.14
CA ALA A 130 -10.54 3.86 -8.37
C ALA A 130 -10.24 2.97 -9.59
N GLU A 131 -9.04 2.42 -9.72
CA GLU A 131 -8.66 1.56 -10.85
C GLU A 131 -9.19 0.13 -10.71
N THR A 132 -9.19 -0.43 -9.49
CA THR A 132 -9.61 -1.82 -9.26
C THR A 132 -11.11 -1.99 -9.40
N THR A 133 -11.88 -0.91 -9.21
CA THR A 133 -13.33 -0.93 -9.19
C THR A 133 -13.92 0.02 -10.22
N SER A 134 -13.74 -0.29 -11.48
CA SER A 134 -14.34 0.48 -12.60
C SER A 134 -15.87 0.52 -12.55
N CYS A 135 -16.50 -0.37 -11.76
CA CYS A 135 -17.94 -0.36 -11.47
C CYS A 135 -18.19 -0.47 -9.97
N PRO A 136 -19.06 0.35 -9.36
CA PRO A 136 -19.37 0.32 -7.92
C PRO A 136 -19.84 -1.04 -7.38
N GLY A 137 -20.35 -1.93 -8.24
CA GLY A 137 -20.77 -3.29 -7.88
C GLY A 137 -19.62 -4.32 -7.82
N GLN A 138 -18.45 -4.02 -8.36
CA GLN A 138 -17.29 -4.97 -8.38
C GLN A 138 -16.43 -4.94 -7.11
N LEU A 139 -16.68 -3.99 -6.19
CA LEU A 139 -16.00 -3.96 -4.88
C LEU A 139 -16.21 -5.24 -4.06
N ALA A 140 -17.30 -5.97 -4.31
CA ALA A 140 -17.61 -7.21 -3.63
C ALA A 140 -16.76 -8.41 -4.09
N GLN A 141 -16.10 -8.31 -5.24
CA GLN A 141 -15.43 -9.45 -5.89
C GLN A 141 -14.00 -9.69 -5.41
N ILE A 142 -13.38 -8.68 -4.78
CA ILE A 142 -12.00 -8.79 -4.28
C ILE A 142 -12.00 -8.45 -2.79
N PRO A 143 -11.37 -9.26 -1.93
CA PRO A 143 -11.20 -8.94 -0.52
C PRO A 143 -10.17 -7.82 -0.35
N LEU A 144 -10.56 -6.58 -0.71
CA LEU A 144 -9.69 -5.40 -0.72
C LEU A 144 -9.01 -5.16 0.63
N GLU A 145 -9.75 -5.35 1.72
CA GLU A 145 -9.20 -5.18 3.07
C GLU A 145 -8.04 -6.14 3.32
N GLY A 146 -8.24 -7.43 3.00
CA GLY A 146 -7.22 -8.46 3.18
C GLY A 146 -6.02 -8.34 2.24
N SER A 147 -6.15 -7.60 1.12
CA SER A 147 -5.08 -7.47 0.13
C SER A 147 -4.30 -6.17 0.24
N ILE A 148 -4.97 -5.01 0.46
CA ILE A 148 -4.30 -3.70 0.45
C ILE A 148 -3.80 -3.28 1.84
N ILE A 149 -4.52 -3.59 2.91
CA ILE A 149 -4.12 -3.18 4.26
C ILE A 149 -2.75 -3.75 4.64
N PRO A 150 -2.43 -5.04 4.44
CA PRO A 150 -1.09 -5.55 4.72
C PRO A 150 0.01 -4.82 3.95
N VAL A 151 -0.22 -4.49 2.68
CA VAL A 151 0.75 -3.75 1.85
C VAL A 151 1.02 -2.36 2.42
N VAL A 152 -0.04 -1.63 2.76
CA VAL A 152 0.06 -0.28 3.35
C VAL A 152 0.69 -0.33 4.74
N GLU A 153 0.35 -1.34 5.54
CA GLU A 153 0.93 -1.55 6.87
C GLU A 153 2.44 -1.80 6.79
N ASP A 154 2.89 -2.65 5.86
CA ASP A 154 4.31 -2.94 5.68
C ASP A 154 5.07 -1.70 5.21
N MET A 155 4.50 -0.89 4.33
CA MET A 155 5.08 0.40 3.93
C MET A 155 5.24 1.37 5.12
N PHE A 156 4.24 1.44 6.01
CA PHE A 156 4.36 2.24 7.22
C PHE A 156 5.41 1.68 8.18
N LYS A 157 5.46 0.36 8.40
CA LYS A 157 6.49 -0.27 9.24
C LYS A 157 7.91 0.04 8.76
N GLU A 158 8.13 -0.04 7.45
CA GLU A 158 9.43 0.29 6.88
C GLU A 158 9.77 1.77 7.04
N GLY A 159 8.81 2.67 6.79
CA GLY A 159 8.99 4.09 7.04
C GLY A 159 9.34 4.37 8.50
N LEU A 160 8.65 3.74 9.45
CA LEU A 160 8.89 3.88 10.89
C LEU A 160 10.25 3.32 11.33
N ALA A 161 10.73 2.25 10.71
CA ALA A 161 12.02 1.63 11.06
C ALA A 161 13.23 2.57 10.85
N HIS A 162 13.08 3.59 10.00
CA HIS A 162 14.13 4.58 9.72
C HIS A 162 14.11 5.80 10.64
N HIS A 163 13.13 5.89 11.55
CA HIS A 163 12.97 7.00 12.47
C HIS A 163 13.04 6.53 13.92
N GLY A 164 13.59 7.36 14.80
CA GLY A 164 13.54 7.10 16.24
C GLY A 164 12.10 7.14 16.73
N MET A 165 11.69 6.12 17.47
CA MET A 165 10.35 6.06 18.07
C MET A 165 10.35 6.64 19.46
N ALA A 166 9.28 7.34 19.83
CA ALA A 166 9.07 7.80 21.19
C ALA A 166 8.99 6.61 22.16
N PRO A 167 9.53 6.73 23.40
CA PRO A 167 9.48 5.65 24.38
C PRO A 167 8.05 5.16 24.63
N GLY A 168 7.85 3.85 24.55
CA GLY A 168 6.55 3.21 24.80
C GLY A 168 5.59 3.16 23.61
N VAL A 169 5.98 3.66 22.44
CA VAL A 169 5.18 3.55 21.21
C VAL A 169 5.48 2.22 20.52
N ASP A 170 4.42 1.44 20.26
CA ASP A 170 4.49 0.22 19.46
C ASP A 170 4.38 0.60 17.97
N ALA A 171 5.50 0.47 17.24
CA ALA A 171 5.58 0.79 15.82
C ALA A 171 4.63 -0.09 14.98
N ALA A 172 4.44 -1.36 15.34
CA ALA A 172 3.54 -2.25 14.62
C ALA A 172 2.08 -1.80 14.80
N LEU A 173 1.68 -1.48 16.02
CA LEU A 173 0.34 -0.99 16.32
C LEU A 173 0.08 0.36 15.63
N LEU A 174 1.07 1.25 15.60
CA LEU A 174 0.96 2.55 14.92
C LEU A 174 0.79 2.34 13.40
N ALA A 175 1.58 1.48 12.79
CA ALA A 175 1.47 1.16 11.37
C ALA A 175 0.10 0.56 11.02
N THR A 176 -0.37 -0.40 11.82
CA THR A 176 -1.70 -1.01 11.66
C THR A 176 -2.80 0.05 11.78
N THR A 177 -2.73 0.90 12.81
CA THR A 177 -3.73 1.97 13.03
C THR A 177 -3.78 2.93 11.84
N ALA A 178 -2.62 3.38 11.36
CA ALA A 178 -2.53 4.27 10.20
C ALA A 178 -3.06 3.60 8.92
N ALA A 179 -2.72 2.35 8.66
CA ALA A 179 -3.18 1.61 7.48
C ALA A 179 -4.71 1.48 7.45
N TRP A 180 -5.34 1.13 8.57
CA TRP A 180 -6.79 1.07 8.68
C TRP A 180 -7.46 2.43 8.56
N ALA A 181 -6.88 3.48 9.14
CA ALA A 181 -7.41 4.84 9.03
C ALA A 181 -7.37 5.35 7.58
N VAL A 182 -6.24 5.16 6.89
CA VAL A 182 -6.09 5.53 5.46
C VAL A 182 -7.08 4.75 4.60
N PHE A 183 -7.13 3.42 4.75
CA PHE A 183 -8.03 2.58 3.97
C PHE A 183 -9.50 2.91 4.23
N GLY A 184 -9.92 3.05 5.49
CA GLY A 184 -11.29 3.36 5.86
C GLY A 184 -11.76 4.71 5.29
N ALA A 185 -10.91 5.74 5.36
CA ALA A 185 -11.20 7.05 4.81
C ALA A 185 -11.29 7.03 3.27
N ALA A 186 -10.33 6.37 2.60
CA ALA A 186 -10.32 6.22 1.15
C ALA A 186 -11.52 5.41 0.65
N ARG A 187 -11.88 4.32 1.33
CA ARG A 187 -13.08 3.51 1.02
C ARG A 187 -14.35 4.34 1.14
N ARG A 188 -14.52 5.11 2.22
CA ARG A 188 -15.67 6.00 2.41
C ARG A 188 -15.76 7.03 1.29
N TRP A 189 -14.64 7.66 0.94
CA TRP A 189 -14.57 8.59 -0.20
C TRP A 189 -14.98 7.92 -1.51
N PHE A 190 -14.47 6.73 -1.78
CA PHE A 190 -14.77 6.00 -3.00
C PHE A 190 -16.26 5.67 -3.15
N GLN A 191 -16.96 5.38 -2.04
CA GLN A 191 -18.39 5.10 -1.99
C GLN A 191 -19.27 6.35 -2.14
N THR A 192 -18.69 7.55 -2.13
CA THR A 192 -19.44 8.81 -2.28
C THR A 192 -19.65 9.11 -3.77
N LEU A 193 -20.88 9.39 -4.20
CA LEU A 193 -21.23 9.62 -5.60
C LEU A 193 -20.52 10.86 -6.17
N ASP A 194 -20.63 12.00 -5.49
CA ASP A 194 -19.98 13.26 -5.87
C ASP A 194 -18.67 13.47 -5.11
N ARG A 195 -17.75 12.52 -5.28
CA ARG A 195 -16.49 12.54 -4.54
C ARG A 195 -15.55 13.61 -5.07
N ILE A 196 -14.85 14.27 -4.13
CA ILE A 196 -13.75 15.19 -4.42
C ILE A 196 -12.60 14.45 -5.14
N PRO A 197 -11.69 15.17 -5.82
CA PRO A 197 -10.50 14.57 -6.41
C PRO A 197 -9.67 13.77 -5.40
N ALA A 198 -8.97 12.72 -5.88
CA ALA A 198 -8.15 11.85 -5.04
C ALA A 198 -7.04 12.63 -4.30
N GLU A 199 -6.46 13.62 -4.96
CA GLU A 199 -5.42 14.50 -4.40
C GLU A 199 -5.93 15.30 -3.19
N GLU A 200 -7.17 15.79 -3.28
CA GLU A 200 -7.80 16.52 -2.17
C GLU A 200 -8.15 15.57 -1.02
N MET A 201 -8.61 14.36 -1.34
CA MET A 201 -8.90 13.35 -0.32
C MET A 201 -7.62 12.91 0.39
N ALA A 202 -6.54 12.68 -0.34
CA ALA A 202 -5.25 12.34 0.25
C ALA A 202 -4.73 13.44 1.19
N ALA A 203 -4.90 14.72 0.84
CA ALA A 203 -4.56 15.83 1.72
C ALA A 203 -5.41 15.87 3.00
N LYS A 204 -6.71 15.53 2.90
CA LYS A 204 -7.58 15.42 4.08
C LYS A 204 -7.18 14.25 4.97
N ILE A 205 -6.83 13.10 4.39
CA ILE A 205 -6.33 11.94 5.14
C ILE A 205 -5.03 12.31 5.86
N GLU A 206 -4.09 12.96 5.19
CA GLU A 206 -2.84 13.44 5.79
C GLU A 206 -3.11 14.35 7.00
N THR A 207 -4.04 15.28 6.88
CA THR A 207 -4.40 16.18 7.98
C THR A 207 -4.99 15.44 9.19
N MET A 208 -5.78 14.39 8.96
CA MET A 208 -6.43 13.63 10.03
C MET A 208 -5.51 12.58 10.66
N VAL A 209 -4.74 11.87 9.86
CA VAL A 209 -3.91 10.73 10.30
C VAL A 209 -2.49 11.19 10.68
N GLY A 210 -1.98 12.27 10.08
CA GLY A 210 -0.65 12.80 10.34
C GLY A 210 -0.34 13.06 11.81
N PRO A 211 -1.22 13.69 12.59
CA PRO A 211 -1.00 13.89 14.01
C PRO A 211 -0.82 12.60 14.80
N VAL A 212 -1.55 11.53 14.44
CA VAL A 212 -1.41 10.20 15.07
C VAL A 212 -0.04 9.62 14.75
N PHE A 213 0.39 9.76 13.50
CA PHE A 213 1.69 9.29 13.06
C PHE A 213 2.83 10.05 13.72
N LEU A 214 2.72 11.38 13.78
CA LEU A 214 3.71 12.26 14.39
C LEU A 214 3.82 12.10 15.91
N SER A 215 2.76 11.65 16.60
CA SER A 215 2.81 11.37 18.03
C SER A 215 3.71 10.18 18.40
N GLY A 216 4.06 9.37 17.42
CA GLY A 216 4.98 8.23 17.56
C GLY A 216 6.47 8.60 17.47
N TYR A 217 6.81 9.85 17.14
CA TYR A 217 8.21 10.31 17.03
C TYR A 217 8.59 11.23 18.20
N GLU A 218 9.87 11.21 18.59
CA GLU A 218 10.44 12.18 19.54
C GLU A 218 10.67 13.57 18.94
#